data_651471300d68dbb9e427348f5fc85d88
#
_entry.id   651471300d68dbb9e427348f5fc85d88
#
_cell.length_a   1.000
_cell.length_b   1.000
_cell.length_c   1.000
_cell.angle_alpha   90.00
_cell.angle_beta   90.00
_cell.angle_gamma   90.00
#
_symmetry.space_group_name_H-M   'P 1'
#
loop_
_entity.id
_entity.type
_entity.pdbx_description
1 polymer ?
#
loop_
_entity_poly.entity_id
_entity_poly.type
_entity_poly.pdbx_seq_one_letter_code
_entity_poly.pdbx_strand_id
1 'polypeptide(L)'
;KKAEAEALLTSINEADDKLAKFLELCKTENDDPGSAENGGLYEYVTKGDMVKPFEDWSFDPARKEGDTGIVETDYGYHIMYFVQTHEYPMWKYTIADELANDEVTKMLDEAVASDAYAVVKDNAVIAKLNPSIYDSIISTYYAAV
;
A
#
# COMPACT_ATOMS: atom_id res chain seq x y z
N LYS A 1 21.01 -9.66 17.32
CA LYS A 1 19.96 -9.61 16.28
C LYS A 1 18.92 -10.74 16.44
N LYS A 2 19.31 -12.04 16.46
CA LYS A 2 18.34 -13.14 16.63
C LYS A 2 17.55 -13.03 17.93
N ALA A 3 18.24 -12.87 19.06
CA ALA A 3 17.60 -12.73 20.37
C ALA A 3 16.71 -11.47 20.48
N GLU A 4 17.05 -10.40 19.78
CA GLU A 4 16.24 -9.18 19.67
C GLU A 4 14.93 -9.48 18.91
N ALA A 5 15.02 -10.15 17.76
CA ALA A 5 13.85 -10.56 16.99
C ALA A 5 12.94 -11.53 17.77
N GLU A 6 13.52 -12.48 18.51
CA GLU A 6 12.78 -13.40 19.38
C GLU A 6 12.04 -12.65 20.52
N ALA A 7 12.68 -11.63 21.11
CA ALA A 7 12.05 -10.81 22.15
C ALA A 7 10.89 -9.98 21.58
N LEU A 8 11.06 -9.39 20.40
CA LEU A 8 10.01 -8.64 19.73
C LEU A 8 8.83 -9.55 19.34
N LEU A 9 9.10 -10.73 18.77
CA LEU A 9 8.06 -11.70 18.45
C LEU A 9 7.29 -12.15 19.71
N THR A 10 7.99 -12.35 20.81
CA THR A 10 7.36 -12.69 22.09
C THR A 10 6.41 -11.59 22.53
N SER A 11 6.84 -10.32 22.48
CA SER A 11 6.00 -9.17 22.83
C SER A 11 4.75 -9.05 21.97
N ILE A 12 4.84 -9.40 20.68
CA ILE A 12 3.69 -9.43 19.77
C ILE A 12 2.71 -10.54 20.19
N ASN A 13 3.24 -11.73 20.46
CA ASN A 13 2.40 -12.89 20.76
C ASN A 13 1.71 -12.81 22.13
N GLU A 14 2.26 -12.05 23.08
CA GLU A 14 1.71 -11.83 24.40
C GLU A 14 0.74 -10.64 24.44
N ALA A 15 0.65 -9.83 23.39
CA ALA A 15 -0.25 -8.69 23.33
C ALA A 15 -1.72 -9.13 23.14
N ASP A 16 -2.65 -8.41 23.77
CA ASP A 16 -4.08 -8.62 23.58
C ASP A 16 -4.52 -8.38 22.13
N ASP A 17 -3.92 -7.38 21.47
CA ASP A 17 -4.06 -7.12 20.04
C ASP A 17 -2.69 -7.25 19.37
N LYS A 18 -2.46 -8.42 18.79
CA LYS A 18 -1.20 -8.74 18.11
C LYS A 18 -0.91 -7.84 16.92
N LEU A 19 -1.96 -7.51 16.14
CA LEU A 19 -1.80 -6.67 14.95
C LEU A 19 -1.44 -5.24 15.36
N ALA A 20 -2.13 -4.67 16.33
CA ALA A 20 -1.81 -3.34 16.82
C ALA A 20 -0.37 -3.26 17.36
N LYS A 21 0.07 -4.29 18.11
CA LYS A 21 1.44 -4.37 18.61
C LYS A 21 2.47 -4.52 17.49
N PHE A 22 2.19 -5.36 16.49
CA PHE A 22 3.04 -5.51 15.32
C PHE A 22 3.21 -4.18 14.57
N LEU A 23 2.10 -3.48 14.30
CA LEU A 23 2.12 -2.18 13.60
C LEU A 23 2.83 -1.07 14.40
N GLU A 24 2.75 -1.11 15.74
CA GLU A 24 3.52 -0.23 16.60
C GLU A 24 5.03 -0.45 16.40
N LEU A 25 5.47 -1.70 16.44
CA LEU A 25 6.88 -2.07 16.27
C LEU A 25 7.39 -1.80 14.84
N CYS A 26 6.56 -1.94 13.83
CA CYS A 26 6.92 -1.57 12.46
C CYS A 26 7.33 -0.09 12.32
N LYS A 27 6.81 0.78 13.17
CA LYS A 27 7.17 2.22 13.14
C LYS A 27 8.52 2.54 13.79
N THR A 28 8.99 1.68 14.69
CA THR A 28 10.18 1.95 15.51
C THR A 28 11.35 1.02 15.25
N GLU A 29 11.08 -0.20 14.83
CA GLU A 29 12.05 -1.29 14.74
C GLU A 29 12.23 -1.83 13.31
N ASN A 30 11.47 -1.31 12.32
CA ASN A 30 11.55 -1.80 10.96
C ASN A 30 12.68 -1.13 10.18
N ASP A 31 13.75 -1.88 9.94
CA ASP A 31 14.90 -1.47 9.13
C ASP A 31 14.78 -1.88 7.65
N ASP A 32 13.69 -2.55 7.26
CA ASP A 32 13.49 -3.02 5.90
C ASP A 32 13.04 -1.87 4.97
N PRO A 33 13.90 -1.41 4.03
CA PRO A 33 13.56 -0.28 3.16
C PRO A 33 12.40 -0.58 2.21
N GLY A 34 12.09 -1.86 1.95
CA GLY A 34 10.99 -2.27 1.07
C GLY A 34 9.62 -2.09 1.70
N SER A 35 9.54 -2.03 3.03
CA SER A 35 8.27 -1.94 3.74
C SER A 35 8.20 -0.83 4.81
N ALA A 36 9.32 -0.18 5.14
CA ALA A 36 9.37 0.83 6.20
C ALA A 36 8.40 1.99 5.95
N GLU A 37 8.33 2.50 4.72
CA GLU A 37 7.43 3.61 4.35
C GLU A 37 5.96 3.19 4.24
N ASN A 38 5.70 1.88 4.09
CA ASN A 38 4.36 1.30 3.98
C ASN A 38 3.89 0.61 5.29
N GLY A 39 4.46 1.02 6.44
CA GLY A 39 4.08 0.50 7.74
C GLY A 39 4.36 -1.00 7.93
N GLY A 40 5.33 -1.54 7.20
CA GLY A 40 5.71 -2.96 7.24
C GLY A 40 4.88 -3.86 6.32
N LEU A 41 3.98 -3.31 5.50
CA LEU A 41 3.06 -4.09 4.67
C LEU A 41 3.68 -4.42 3.30
N TYR A 42 3.59 -5.69 2.93
CA TYR A 42 3.78 -6.19 1.56
C TYR A 42 2.44 -6.68 1.01
N GLU A 43 1.96 -6.02 -0.02
CA GLU A 43 0.72 -6.37 -0.71
C GLU A 43 1.01 -7.08 -2.04
N TYR A 44 0.07 -7.91 -2.45
CA TYR A 44 0.08 -8.58 -3.77
C TYR A 44 1.35 -9.40 -4.06
N VAL A 45 1.94 -9.96 -3.00
CA VAL A 45 3.14 -10.80 -3.14
C VAL A 45 2.77 -12.06 -3.94
N THR A 46 3.55 -12.36 -4.98
CA THR A 46 3.44 -13.58 -5.77
C THR A 46 4.69 -14.44 -5.66
N LYS A 47 4.60 -15.70 -6.07
CA LYS A 47 5.76 -16.60 -6.03
C LYS A 47 6.85 -16.11 -6.98
N GLY A 48 8.06 -15.99 -6.45
CA GLY A 48 9.24 -15.47 -7.17
C GLY A 48 9.56 -13.99 -6.87
N ASP A 49 8.67 -13.28 -6.16
CA ASP A 49 8.91 -11.86 -5.81
C ASP A 49 9.87 -11.72 -4.64
N MET A 50 9.83 -12.66 -3.71
CA MET A 50 10.59 -12.61 -2.46
C MET A 50 11.69 -13.67 -2.40
N VAL A 51 12.66 -13.44 -1.52
CA VAL A 51 13.67 -14.46 -1.22
C VAL A 51 13.00 -15.73 -0.67
N LYS A 52 13.58 -16.87 -1.01
CA LYS A 52 12.93 -18.16 -0.78
C LYS A 52 12.47 -18.41 0.66
N PRO A 53 13.22 -18.12 1.72
CA PRO A 53 12.73 -18.35 3.08
C PRO A 53 11.49 -17.52 3.43
N PHE A 54 11.40 -16.27 2.93
CA PHE A 54 10.25 -15.40 3.10
C PHE A 54 9.05 -15.95 2.33
N GLU A 55 9.26 -16.36 1.07
CA GLU A 55 8.24 -16.96 0.22
C GLU A 55 7.69 -18.24 0.83
N ASP A 56 8.57 -19.17 1.25
CA ASP A 56 8.19 -20.46 1.85
C ASP A 56 7.31 -20.25 3.10
N TRP A 57 7.64 -19.26 3.92
CA TRP A 57 6.84 -18.93 5.09
C TRP A 57 5.47 -18.35 4.70
N SER A 58 5.44 -17.41 3.75
CA SER A 58 4.22 -16.70 3.34
C SER A 58 3.23 -17.61 2.59
N PHE A 59 3.74 -18.52 1.77
CA PHE A 59 2.92 -19.44 0.95
C PHE A 59 2.74 -20.84 1.55
N ASP A 60 3.05 -21.03 2.83
CA ASP A 60 2.72 -22.26 3.52
C ASP A 60 1.19 -22.47 3.52
N PRO A 61 0.67 -23.57 2.95
CA PRO A 61 -0.77 -23.81 2.86
C PRO A 61 -1.47 -23.93 4.24
N ALA A 62 -0.71 -24.15 5.30
CA ALA A 62 -1.24 -24.16 6.67
C ALA A 62 -1.36 -22.77 7.30
N ARG A 63 -0.82 -21.71 6.64
CA ARG A 63 -0.79 -20.35 7.16
C ARG A 63 -2.19 -19.77 7.29
N LYS A 64 -2.42 -19.06 8.40
CA LYS A 64 -3.70 -18.43 8.72
C LYS A 64 -3.49 -16.98 9.09
N GLU A 65 -4.52 -16.19 8.89
CA GLU A 65 -4.57 -14.82 9.38
C GLU A 65 -4.22 -14.73 10.86
N GLY A 66 -3.33 -13.81 11.20
CA GLY A 66 -2.81 -13.64 12.57
C GLY A 66 -1.64 -14.54 12.93
N ASP A 67 -1.19 -15.42 12.02
CA ASP A 67 0.04 -16.19 12.24
C ASP A 67 1.25 -15.26 12.26
N THR A 68 2.16 -15.52 13.19
CA THR A 68 3.41 -14.79 13.33
C THR A 68 4.59 -15.73 13.30
N GLY A 69 5.76 -15.21 12.91
CA GLY A 69 6.98 -16.00 12.90
C GLY A 69 8.22 -15.18 12.66
N ILE A 70 9.38 -15.81 12.78
CA ILE A 70 10.67 -15.25 12.40
C ILE A 70 11.19 -16.01 11.19
N VAL A 71 11.59 -15.26 10.18
CA VAL A 71 12.25 -15.78 8.98
C VAL A 71 13.66 -15.23 8.91
N GLU A 72 14.64 -16.11 8.81
CA GLU A 72 16.05 -15.75 8.60
C GLU A 72 16.34 -15.74 7.10
N THR A 73 16.94 -14.65 6.64
CA THR A 73 17.38 -14.48 5.26
C THR A 73 18.80 -13.90 5.22
N ASP A 74 19.38 -13.75 4.04
CA ASP A 74 20.67 -13.09 3.85
C ASP A 74 20.64 -11.60 4.24
N TYR A 75 19.45 -11.00 4.34
CA TYR A 75 19.24 -9.60 4.75
C TYR A 75 19.05 -9.44 6.26
N GLY A 76 18.76 -10.52 6.98
CA GLY A 76 18.58 -10.49 8.43
C GLY A 76 17.40 -11.33 8.92
N TYR A 77 16.88 -10.95 10.09
CA TYR A 77 15.73 -11.59 10.72
C TYR A 77 14.49 -10.76 10.45
N HIS A 78 13.51 -11.37 9.79
CA HIS A 78 12.22 -10.77 9.51
C HIS A 78 11.18 -11.30 10.49
N ILE A 79 10.55 -10.43 11.23
CA ILE A 79 9.39 -10.78 12.03
C ILE A 79 8.17 -10.63 11.12
N MET A 80 7.47 -11.73 10.90
CA MET A 80 6.38 -11.82 9.96
C MET A 80 5.04 -11.85 10.68
N TYR A 81 4.05 -11.19 10.13
CA TYR A 81 2.65 -11.30 10.51
C TYR A 81 1.83 -11.56 9.25
N PHE A 82 1.09 -12.65 9.23
CA PHE A 82 0.27 -13.01 8.08
C PHE A 82 -1.09 -12.32 8.15
N VAL A 83 -1.35 -11.41 7.23
CA VAL A 83 -2.61 -10.65 7.21
C VAL A 83 -3.72 -11.46 6.57
N GLN A 84 -3.54 -11.86 5.31
CA GLN A 84 -4.55 -12.62 4.57
C GLN A 84 -3.99 -13.22 3.27
N THR A 85 -4.74 -14.14 2.68
CA THR A 85 -4.57 -14.56 1.29
C THR A 85 -5.62 -13.85 0.43
N HIS A 86 -5.23 -13.34 -0.73
CA HIS A 86 -6.20 -12.80 -1.68
C HIS A 86 -7.09 -13.91 -2.23
N GLU A 87 -8.39 -13.64 -2.34
CA GLU A 87 -9.39 -14.61 -2.82
C GLU A 87 -9.20 -14.97 -4.29
N TYR A 88 -8.68 -14.01 -5.06
CA TYR A 88 -8.52 -14.17 -6.50
C TYR A 88 -7.06 -14.02 -6.94
N PRO A 89 -6.67 -14.62 -8.09
CA PRO A 89 -5.35 -14.42 -8.67
C PRO A 89 -5.06 -12.93 -8.95
N MET A 90 -3.81 -12.52 -8.82
CA MET A 90 -3.36 -11.14 -9.00
C MET A 90 -3.87 -10.49 -10.30
N TRP A 91 -3.82 -11.21 -11.43
CA TRP A 91 -4.29 -10.69 -12.71
C TRP A 91 -5.74 -10.20 -12.69
N LYS A 92 -6.59 -10.80 -11.81
CA LYS A 92 -8.01 -10.40 -11.71
C LYS A 92 -8.15 -9.03 -11.05
N TYR A 93 -7.32 -8.73 -10.06
CA TYR A 93 -7.28 -7.41 -9.43
C TYR A 93 -6.76 -6.36 -10.43
N THR A 94 -5.68 -6.66 -11.15
CA THR A 94 -5.11 -5.76 -12.16
C THR A 94 -6.13 -5.41 -13.24
N ILE A 95 -6.83 -6.41 -13.79
CA ILE A 95 -7.88 -6.17 -14.81
C ILE A 95 -9.06 -5.38 -14.22
N ALA A 96 -9.46 -5.65 -12.98
CA ALA A 96 -10.54 -4.90 -12.36
C ALA A 96 -10.18 -3.42 -12.17
N ASP A 97 -8.95 -3.12 -11.76
CA ASP A 97 -8.45 -1.76 -11.61
C ASP A 97 -8.33 -1.04 -12.95
N GLU A 98 -7.81 -1.71 -13.99
CA GLU A 98 -7.75 -1.16 -15.36
C GLU A 98 -9.13 -0.81 -15.88
N LEU A 99 -10.11 -1.73 -15.76
CA LEU A 99 -11.48 -1.49 -16.22
C LEU A 99 -12.16 -0.35 -15.45
N ALA A 100 -11.94 -0.26 -14.13
CA ALA A 100 -12.48 0.82 -13.31
C ALA A 100 -11.88 2.18 -13.72
N ASN A 101 -10.58 2.23 -13.98
CA ASN A 101 -9.89 3.44 -14.44
C ASN A 101 -10.36 3.88 -15.83
N ASP A 102 -10.55 2.95 -16.77
CA ASP A 102 -11.07 3.23 -18.11
C ASP A 102 -12.49 3.78 -18.04
N GLU A 103 -13.35 3.22 -17.20
CA GLU A 103 -14.72 3.70 -17.01
C GLU A 103 -14.75 5.10 -16.40
N VAL A 104 -13.95 5.37 -15.37
CA VAL A 104 -13.80 6.71 -14.76
C VAL A 104 -13.27 7.72 -15.76
N THR A 105 -12.25 7.37 -16.54
CA THR A 105 -11.68 8.24 -17.58
C THR A 105 -12.74 8.59 -18.61
N LYS A 106 -13.50 7.61 -19.10
CA LYS A 106 -14.60 7.83 -20.05
C LYS A 106 -15.67 8.75 -19.46
N MET A 107 -16.07 8.54 -18.21
CA MET A 107 -17.03 9.41 -17.54
C MET A 107 -16.54 10.84 -17.40
N LEU A 108 -15.25 11.04 -17.12
CA LEU A 108 -14.62 12.36 -17.03
C LEU A 108 -14.58 13.04 -18.40
N ASP A 109 -14.20 12.33 -19.45
CA ASP A 109 -14.18 12.86 -20.83
C ASP A 109 -15.59 13.28 -21.28
N GLU A 110 -16.60 12.46 -21.01
CA GLU A 110 -18.00 12.78 -21.29
C GLU A 110 -18.48 14.00 -20.49
N ALA A 111 -18.09 14.11 -19.21
CA ALA A 111 -18.43 15.27 -18.37
C ALA A 111 -17.77 16.56 -18.89
N VAL A 112 -16.49 16.50 -19.25
CA VAL A 112 -15.74 17.64 -19.81
C VAL A 112 -16.33 18.08 -21.16
N ALA A 113 -16.76 17.14 -22.00
CA ALA A 113 -17.39 17.44 -23.28
C ALA A 113 -18.85 17.95 -23.15
N SER A 114 -19.43 17.83 -21.96
CA SER A 114 -20.83 18.25 -21.70
C SER A 114 -20.93 19.71 -21.30
N ASP A 115 -21.84 20.47 -21.92
CA ASP A 115 -22.14 21.85 -21.51
C ASP A 115 -22.73 21.94 -20.09
N ALA A 116 -23.22 20.83 -19.53
CA ALA A 116 -23.79 20.77 -18.18
C ALA A 116 -22.73 21.01 -17.09
N TYR A 117 -21.46 20.75 -17.39
CA TYR A 117 -20.31 20.93 -16.48
C TYR A 117 -19.35 22.01 -16.99
N ALA A 118 -19.83 22.92 -17.81
CA ALA A 118 -19.01 24.02 -18.32
C ALA A 118 -18.35 24.81 -17.17
N VAL A 119 -17.02 24.78 -17.12
CA VAL A 119 -16.26 25.53 -16.13
C VAL A 119 -16.33 27.02 -16.49
N VAL A 120 -17.14 27.79 -15.76
CA VAL A 120 -17.13 29.23 -15.86
C VAL A 120 -15.98 29.78 -15.05
N LYS A 121 -14.95 30.27 -15.74
CA LYS A 121 -13.82 30.95 -15.08
C LYS A 121 -14.27 32.32 -14.60
N ASP A 122 -14.51 32.49 -13.31
CA ASP A 122 -14.68 33.81 -12.70
C ASP A 122 -13.30 34.42 -12.43
N ASN A 123 -12.86 35.27 -13.35
CA ASN A 123 -11.57 35.93 -13.27
C ASN A 123 -11.46 36.84 -12.02
N ALA A 124 -12.57 37.33 -11.45
CA ALA A 124 -12.55 38.13 -10.24
C ALA A 124 -12.30 37.29 -8.99
N VAL A 125 -12.74 36.02 -8.99
CA VAL A 125 -12.43 35.06 -7.95
C VAL A 125 -11.00 34.56 -8.11
N ILE A 126 -10.59 34.22 -9.33
CA ILE A 126 -9.23 33.73 -9.64
C ILE A 126 -8.17 34.74 -9.21
N ALA A 127 -8.40 36.06 -9.44
CA ALA A 127 -7.48 37.11 -9.04
C ALA A 127 -7.29 37.24 -7.51
N LYS A 128 -8.19 36.65 -6.71
CA LYS A 128 -8.10 36.62 -5.24
C LYS A 128 -7.43 35.38 -4.70
N LEU A 129 -7.22 34.37 -5.53
CA LEU A 129 -6.53 33.14 -5.14
C LEU A 129 -5.03 33.41 -5.02
N ASN A 130 -4.39 32.76 -4.04
CA ASN A 130 -2.94 32.82 -3.94
C ASN A 130 -2.32 32.23 -5.22
N PRO A 131 -1.45 33.00 -5.92
CA PRO A 131 -0.85 32.57 -7.18
C PRO A 131 -0.19 31.18 -7.11
N SER A 132 0.47 30.85 -5.97
CA SER A 132 1.12 29.56 -5.78
C SER A 132 0.14 28.38 -5.72
N ILE A 133 -1.07 28.60 -5.22
CA ILE A 133 -2.13 27.57 -5.21
C ILE A 133 -2.70 27.39 -6.63
N TYR A 134 -2.91 28.48 -7.33
CA TYR A 134 -3.41 28.47 -8.70
C TYR A 134 -2.42 27.75 -9.64
N ASP A 135 -1.13 28.07 -9.57
CA ASP A 135 -0.09 27.44 -10.37
C ASP A 135 0.02 25.92 -10.05
N SER A 136 -0.13 25.54 -8.79
CA SER A 136 -0.15 24.13 -8.38
C SER A 136 -1.35 23.38 -8.97
N ILE A 137 -2.55 23.95 -8.92
CA ILE A 137 -3.76 23.33 -9.48
C ILE A 137 -3.65 23.24 -11.01
N ILE A 138 -3.21 24.31 -11.67
CA ILE A 138 -3.08 24.33 -13.14
C ILE A 138 -1.96 23.39 -13.61
N SER A 139 -0.82 23.35 -12.93
CA SER A 139 0.26 22.43 -13.31
C SER A 139 -0.15 20.95 -13.16
N THR A 140 -0.95 20.64 -12.15
CA THR A 140 -1.51 19.29 -11.97
C THR A 140 -2.52 18.94 -13.08
N TYR A 141 -3.37 19.88 -13.47
CA TYR A 141 -4.38 19.70 -14.51
C TYR A 141 -3.75 19.56 -15.92
N TYR A 142 -2.73 20.38 -16.25
CA TYR A 142 -2.06 20.30 -17.55
C TYR A 142 -0.97 19.22 -17.64
N ALA A 143 -0.50 18.66 -16.54
CA ALA A 143 0.39 17.49 -16.55
C ALA A 143 -0.39 16.17 -16.79
N ALA A 144 -1.71 16.21 -16.71
CA ALA A 144 -2.60 15.05 -16.91
C ALA A 144 -3.23 15.02 -18.33
N VAL A 145 -2.88 15.96 -19.22
CA VAL A 145 -3.26 16.02 -20.63
C VAL A 145 -1.99 15.95 -21.47
#